data_ad2c7aeaa50eb2b8725541917e0f2cc1
#
_entry.id   ad2c7aeaa50eb2b8725541917e0f2cc1
#
_cell.length_a   1.000
_cell.length_b   1.000
_cell.length_c   1.000
_cell.angle_alpha   90.00
_cell.angle_beta   90.00
_cell.angle_gamma   90.00
#
_symmetry.space_group_name_H-M   'P 1'
#
loop_
_entity.id
_entity.type
_entity.pdbx_description
1 polymer ?
#
loop_
_entity_poly.entity_id
_entity_poly.type
_entity_poly.pdbx_seq_one_letter_code
_entity_poly.pdbx_strand_id
1 'polypeptide(L)'
;MGRDPDANDVAGALRVSIGLLVRRLRQSRSDGDLTLPENTALARLDRGGPATSAALAKVEQISPQSMGATLNGLENRGLIERRPDPEDGRRILMSLTDAGEQALRNRRDAGTEHLARAISREFSGSELEQLMVAAQLIERLAQNL
;
A
#
# COMPACT_ATOMS: atom_id res chain seq x y z
N MET A 1 26.05 -29.39 12.80
CA MET A 1 25.63 -28.30 13.68
C MET A 1 25.43 -27.07 12.82
N GLY A 2 24.17 -26.60 12.66
CA GLY A 2 23.86 -25.41 11.91
C GLY A 2 24.36 -24.19 12.68
N ARG A 3 25.01 -23.28 11.96
CA ARG A 3 25.37 -21.96 12.48
C ARG A 3 24.06 -21.19 12.74
N ASP A 4 23.94 -20.53 13.88
CA ASP A 4 22.83 -19.62 14.13
C ASP A 4 22.82 -18.54 13.05
N PRO A 5 21.62 -18.17 12.52
CA PRO A 5 21.53 -17.19 11.44
C PRO A 5 22.03 -15.81 11.91
N ASP A 6 22.88 -15.19 11.12
CA ASP A 6 23.31 -13.82 11.37
C ASP A 6 22.35 -12.79 10.69
N ALA A 7 22.58 -11.51 10.95
CA ALA A 7 21.74 -10.44 10.43
C ALA A 7 21.69 -10.41 8.89
N ASN A 8 22.77 -10.79 8.20
CA ASN A 8 22.80 -10.83 6.73
C ASN A 8 21.96 -12.00 6.19
N ASP A 9 22.04 -13.16 6.86
CA ASP A 9 21.24 -14.33 6.50
C ASP A 9 19.74 -14.01 6.59
N VAL A 10 19.34 -13.38 7.71
CA VAL A 10 17.94 -12.96 7.95
C VAL A 10 17.50 -11.90 6.94
N ALA A 11 18.32 -10.87 6.70
CA ALA A 11 18.01 -9.81 5.75
C ALA A 11 17.82 -10.37 4.32
N GLY A 12 18.67 -11.29 3.89
CA GLY A 12 18.55 -11.96 2.60
C GLY A 12 17.26 -12.76 2.48
N ALA A 13 16.94 -13.56 3.49
CA ALA A 13 15.72 -14.39 3.54
C ALA A 13 14.45 -13.51 3.52
N LEU A 14 14.42 -12.45 4.33
CA LEU A 14 13.29 -11.52 4.38
C LEU A 14 13.09 -10.80 3.03
N ARG A 15 14.17 -10.31 2.42
CA ARG A 15 14.08 -9.62 1.13
C ARG A 15 13.44 -10.51 0.04
N VAL A 16 13.82 -11.78 0.00
CA VAL A 16 13.28 -12.75 -0.96
C VAL A 16 11.82 -13.07 -0.66
N SER A 17 11.51 -13.43 0.59
CA SER A 17 10.17 -13.86 1.00
C SER A 17 9.14 -12.73 0.92
N ILE A 18 9.48 -11.54 1.38
CA ILE A 18 8.60 -10.36 1.29
C ILE A 18 8.38 -9.98 -0.18
N GLY A 19 9.44 -10.00 -0.99
CA GLY A 19 9.33 -9.73 -2.43
C GLY A 19 8.38 -10.68 -3.15
N LEU A 20 8.48 -11.99 -2.84
CA LEU A 20 7.59 -13.00 -3.39
C LEU A 20 6.14 -12.79 -2.92
N LEU A 21 5.94 -12.55 -1.64
CA LEU A 21 4.61 -12.29 -1.07
C LEU A 21 3.93 -11.09 -1.72
N VAL A 22 4.64 -9.97 -1.81
CA VAL A 22 4.13 -8.75 -2.46
C VAL A 22 3.77 -9.00 -3.92
N ARG A 23 4.61 -9.72 -4.66
CA ARG A 23 4.35 -10.07 -6.07
C ARG A 23 3.08 -10.90 -6.21
N ARG A 24 2.90 -11.92 -5.37
CA ARG A 24 1.72 -12.79 -5.39
C ARG A 24 0.43 -12.04 -5.05
N LEU A 25 0.48 -11.15 -4.07
CA LEU A 25 -0.67 -10.30 -3.72
C LEU A 25 -1.05 -9.36 -4.86
N ARG A 26 -0.07 -8.84 -5.60
CA ARG A 26 -0.33 -8.02 -6.80
C ARG A 26 -0.99 -8.82 -7.92
N GLN A 27 -0.58 -10.07 -8.12
CA GLN A 27 -1.12 -10.95 -9.16
C GLN A 27 -2.55 -11.40 -8.87
N SER A 28 -2.99 -11.39 -7.61
CA SER A 28 -4.33 -11.81 -7.20
C SER A 28 -5.40 -10.73 -7.38
N ARG A 29 -5.05 -9.60 -7.99
CA ARG A 29 -5.98 -8.48 -8.21
C ARG A 29 -6.98 -8.82 -9.31
N SER A 30 -8.26 -8.44 -9.07
CA SER A 30 -9.32 -8.52 -10.06
C SER A 30 -9.31 -7.31 -11.00
N ASP A 31 -9.88 -7.47 -12.20
CA ASP A 31 -10.14 -6.34 -13.10
C ASP A 31 -11.04 -5.31 -12.40
N GLY A 32 -10.69 -4.04 -12.49
CA GLY A 32 -11.38 -2.94 -11.83
C GLY A 32 -10.87 -2.59 -10.43
N ASP A 33 -9.97 -3.40 -9.86
CA ASP A 33 -9.29 -3.05 -8.61
C ASP A 33 -8.33 -1.87 -8.80
N LEU A 34 -8.03 -1.19 -7.70
CA LEU A 34 -7.03 -0.12 -7.70
C LEU A 34 -5.66 -0.66 -8.13
N THR A 35 -5.00 0.05 -9.02
CA THR A 35 -3.59 -0.22 -9.33
C THR A 35 -2.73 0.10 -8.10
N LEU A 36 -1.49 -0.38 -8.07
CA LEU A 36 -0.59 -0.04 -6.97
C LEU A 36 -0.37 1.48 -6.84
N PRO A 37 -0.07 2.22 -7.93
CA PRO A 37 0.05 3.68 -7.86
C PRO A 37 -1.24 4.36 -7.36
N GLU A 38 -2.40 3.92 -7.81
CA GLU A 38 -3.70 4.44 -7.37
C GLU A 38 -3.91 4.21 -5.88
N ASN A 39 -3.65 2.99 -5.41
CA ASN A 39 -3.76 2.67 -3.98
C ASN A 39 -2.80 3.50 -3.13
N THR A 40 -1.57 3.68 -3.58
CA THR A 40 -0.57 4.48 -2.90
C THR A 40 -0.99 5.94 -2.80
N ALA A 41 -1.49 6.53 -3.89
CA ALA A 41 -1.99 7.91 -3.91
C ALA A 41 -3.17 8.10 -2.95
N LEU A 42 -4.15 7.20 -2.99
CA LEU A 42 -5.29 7.24 -2.07
C LEU A 42 -4.85 7.10 -0.60
N ALA A 43 -3.94 6.19 -0.32
CA ALA A 43 -3.42 5.99 1.04
C ALA A 43 -2.68 7.23 1.57
N ARG A 44 -1.96 7.93 0.72
CA ARG A 44 -1.30 9.20 1.08
C ARG A 44 -2.30 10.29 1.42
N LEU A 45 -3.35 10.43 0.60
CA LEU A 45 -4.42 11.39 0.85
C LEU A 45 -5.21 11.06 2.12
N ASP A 46 -5.41 9.78 2.41
CA ASP A 46 -6.07 9.33 3.63
C ASP A 46 -5.26 9.69 4.89
N ARG A 47 -3.96 9.45 4.87
CA ARG A 47 -3.09 9.71 6.03
C ARG A 47 -2.71 11.18 6.21
N GLY A 48 -2.40 11.85 5.11
CA GLY A 48 -1.86 13.21 5.12
C GLY A 48 -2.89 14.30 4.87
N GLY A 49 -4.11 13.94 4.50
CA GLY A 49 -5.13 14.89 4.06
C GLY A 49 -4.90 15.42 2.65
N PRO A 50 -5.67 16.43 2.24
CA PRO A 50 -5.56 17.00 0.90
C PRO A 50 -4.14 17.46 0.57
N ALA A 51 -3.71 17.22 -0.66
CA ALA A 51 -2.37 17.55 -1.14
C ALA A 51 -2.38 17.92 -2.61
N THR A 52 -1.36 18.67 -3.04
CA THR A 52 -1.14 18.97 -4.46
C THR A 52 -0.55 17.76 -5.19
N SER A 53 -0.78 17.69 -6.50
CA SER A 53 -0.15 16.67 -7.36
C SER A 53 1.38 16.69 -7.25
N ALA A 54 1.98 17.87 -7.21
CA ALA A 54 3.43 18.04 -7.09
C ALA A 54 3.97 17.49 -5.75
N ALA A 55 3.25 17.74 -4.65
CA ALA A 55 3.63 17.20 -3.33
C ALA A 55 3.55 15.68 -3.30
N LEU A 56 2.49 15.09 -3.86
CA LEU A 56 2.33 13.64 -3.97
C LEU A 56 3.43 13.00 -4.82
N ALA A 57 3.74 13.59 -5.96
CA ALA A 57 4.80 13.10 -6.85
C ALA A 57 6.18 13.10 -6.15
N LYS A 58 6.48 14.15 -5.39
CA LYS A 58 7.73 14.29 -4.64
C LYS A 58 7.85 13.23 -3.55
N VAL A 59 6.80 13.02 -2.77
CA VAL A 59 6.80 12.04 -1.67
C VAL A 59 6.95 10.61 -2.21
N GLU A 60 6.27 10.28 -3.32
CA GLU A 60 6.34 8.96 -3.93
C GLU A 60 7.56 8.78 -4.85
N GLN A 61 8.37 9.81 -5.05
CA GLN A 61 9.56 9.78 -5.91
C GLN A 61 9.26 9.32 -7.34
N ILE A 62 8.15 9.81 -7.88
CA ILE A 62 7.74 9.55 -9.27
C ILE A 62 7.65 10.88 -10.04
N SER A 63 7.62 10.78 -11.37
CA SER A 63 7.51 11.97 -12.21
C SER A 63 6.15 12.66 -12.02
N PRO A 64 6.09 13.99 -12.18
CA PRO A 64 4.81 14.71 -12.18
C PRO A 64 3.82 14.18 -13.22
N GLN A 65 4.31 13.72 -14.37
CA GLN A 65 3.48 13.14 -15.43
C GLN A 65 2.84 11.81 -14.99
N SER A 66 3.61 10.93 -14.36
CA SER A 66 3.10 9.66 -13.84
C SER A 66 2.07 9.89 -12.74
N MET A 67 2.34 10.81 -11.82
CA MET A 67 1.38 11.17 -10.78
C MET A 67 0.12 11.78 -11.39
N GLY A 68 0.25 12.67 -12.35
CA GLY A 68 -0.88 13.28 -13.06
C GLY A 68 -1.78 12.23 -13.72
N ALA A 69 -1.20 11.25 -14.40
CA ALA A 69 -1.95 10.16 -15.01
C ALA A 69 -2.72 9.32 -13.98
N THR A 70 -2.07 8.98 -12.87
CA THR A 70 -2.69 8.25 -11.76
C THR A 70 -3.87 9.03 -11.17
N LEU A 71 -3.68 10.31 -10.89
CA LEU A 71 -4.72 11.18 -10.31
C LEU A 71 -5.89 11.41 -11.30
N ASN A 72 -5.61 11.55 -12.58
CA ASN A 72 -6.66 11.64 -13.60
C ASN A 72 -7.53 10.38 -13.63
N GLY A 73 -6.92 9.21 -13.55
CA GLY A 73 -7.64 7.95 -13.48
C GLY A 73 -8.54 7.87 -12.25
N LEU A 74 -8.03 8.27 -11.09
CA LEU A 74 -8.78 8.30 -9.84
C LEU A 74 -9.94 9.30 -9.88
N GLU A 75 -9.70 10.49 -10.43
CA GLU A 75 -10.75 11.51 -10.59
C GLU A 75 -11.86 11.04 -11.53
N ASN A 76 -11.51 10.44 -12.66
CA ASN A 76 -12.48 9.89 -13.61
C ASN A 76 -13.36 8.79 -13.00
N ARG A 77 -12.84 8.07 -12.01
CA ARG A 77 -13.60 7.06 -11.24
C ARG A 77 -14.36 7.66 -10.07
N GLY A 78 -14.26 8.96 -9.81
CA GLY A 78 -14.93 9.63 -8.71
C GLY A 78 -14.31 9.32 -7.33
N LEU A 79 -13.08 8.84 -7.28
CA LEU A 79 -12.40 8.45 -6.03
C LEU A 79 -11.64 9.60 -5.38
N ILE A 80 -11.31 10.62 -6.14
CA ILE A 80 -10.76 11.90 -5.67
C ILE A 80 -11.48 13.06 -6.34
N GLU A 81 -11.36 14.22 -5.73
CA GLU A 81 -11.82 15.47 -6.31
C GLU A 81 -10.73 16.53 -6.24
N ARG A 82 -10.80 17.50 -7.16
CA ARG A 82 -9.89 18.64 -7.22
C ARG A 82 -10.61 19.86 -6.68
N ARG A 83 -9.93 20.57 -5.78
CA ARG A 83 -10.44 21.84 -5.24
C ARG A 83 -9.33 22.88 -5.20
N PRO A 84 -9.66 24.18 -5.38
CA PRO A 84 -8.70 25.24 -5.08
C PRO A 84 -8.31 25.18 -3.60
N ASP A 85 -7.04 25.46 -3.30
CA ASP A 85 -6.57 25.59 -1.94
C ASP A 85 -7.26 26.82 -1.28
N PRO A 86 -7.92 26.65 -0.13
CA PRO A 86 -8.56 27.78 0.57
C PRO A 86 -7.60 28.91 0.97
N GLU A 87 -6.31 28.56 1.21
CA GLU A 87 -5.28 29.51 1.61
C GLU A 87 -4.55 30.14 0.42
N ASP A 88 -4.43 29.41 -0.70
CA ASP A 88 -3.82 29.90 -1.94
C ASP A 88 -4.57 29.34 -3.15
N GLY A 89 -5.50 30.12 -3.70
CA GLY A 89 -6.36 29.71 -4.81
C GLY A 89 -5.64 29.39 -6.13
N ARG A 90 -4.32 29.64 -6.22
CA ARG A 90 -3.48 29.22 -7.36
C ARG A 90 -3.08 27.75 -7.28
N ARG A 91 -3.21 27.12 -6.11
CA ARG A 91 -2.90 25.72 -5.88
C ARG A 91 -4.17 24.90 -5.97
N ILE A 92 -4.05 23.71 -6.55
CA ILE A 92 -5.15 22.74 -6.61
C ILE A 92 -4.83 21.59 -5.67
N LEU A 93 -5.74 21.33 -4.74
CA LEU A 93 -5.63 20.21 -3.81
C LEU A 93 -6.44 19.02 -4.32
N MET A 94 -5.84 17.84 -4.22
CA MET A 94 -6.52 16.56 -4.38
C MET A 94 -7.03 16.13 -3.02
N SER A 95 -8.26 15.67 -2.94
CA SER A 95 -8.82 15.10 -1.71
C SER A 95 -9.63 13.85 -2.00
N LEU A 96 -9.69 12.95 -1.02
CA LEU A 96 -10.52 11.75 -1.11
C LEU A 96 -12.00 12.14 -1.15
N THR A 97 -12.75 11.42 -1.97
CA THR A 97 -14.21 11.36 -1.87
C THR A 97 -14.60 10.21 -0.94
N ASP A 98 -15.87 10.14 -0.55
CA ASP A 98 -16.40 9.00 0.21
C ASP A 98 -16.21 7.69 -0.57
N ALA A 99 -16.38 7.74 -1.89
CA ALA A 99 -16.11 6.58 -2.76
C ALA A 99 -14.63 6.18 -2.74
N GLY A 100 -13.71 7.15 -2.69
CA GLY A 100 -12.27 6.90 -2.57
C GLY A 100 -11.89 6.22 -1.25
N GLU A 101 -12.46 6.68 -0.15
CA GLU A 101 -12.27 6.04 1.16
C GLU A 101 -12.80 4.61 1.17
N GLN A 102 -13.98 4.38 0.59
CA GLN A 102 -14.58 3.05 0.50
C GLN A 102 -13.74 2.11 -0.37
N ALA A 103 -13.24 2.58 -1.51
CA ALA A 103 -12.38 1.79 -2.39
C ALA A 103 -11.08 1.36 -1.67
N LEU A 104 -10.50 2.26 -0.87
CA LEU A 104 -9.31 1.98 -0.08
C LEU A 104 -9.58 0.93 1.00
N ARG A 105 -10.70 1.02 1.71
CA ARG A 105 -11.13 0.01 2.69
C ARG A 105 -11.39 -1.34 2.04
N ASN A 106 -12.14 -1.40 0.96
CA ASN A 106 -12.45 -2.63 0.23
C ASN A 106 -11.18 -3.35 -0.23
N ARG A 107 -10.19 -2.61 -0.67
CA ARG A 107 -8.90 -3.19 -1.07
C ARG A 107 -8.16 -3.81 0.11
N ARG A 108 -8.16 -3.16 1.26
CA ARG A 108 -7.54 -3.70 2.49
C ARG A 108 -8.24 -4.98 2.93
N ASP A 109 -9.56 -4.97 2.92
CA ASP A 109 -10.38 -6.12 3.32
C ASP A 109 -10.17 -7.30 2.37
N ALA A 110 -10.21 -7.08 1.07
CA ALA A 110 -9.97 -8.11 0.06
C ALA A 110 -8.56 -8.72 0.18
N GLY A 111 -7.54 -7.90 0.43
CA GLY A 111 -6.18 -8.36 0.66
C GLY A 111 -6.07 -9.22 1.92
N THR A 112 -6.70 -8.80 2.99
CA THR A 112 -6.74 -9.54 4.26
C THR A 112 -7.45 -10.88 4.10
N GLU A 113 -8.61 -10.90 3.45
CA GLU A 113 -9.38 -12.12 3.18
C GLU A 113 -8.59 -13.10 2.32
N HIS A 114 -7.90 -12.61 1.30
CA HIS A 114 -7.07 -13.44 0.43
C HIS A 114 -5.94 -14.14 1.20
N LEU A 115 -5.23 -13.39 2.03
CA LEU A 115 -4.21 -13.93 2.93
C LEU A 115 -4.79 -14.92 3.93
N ALA A 116 -5.91 -14.58 4.57
CA ALA A 116 -6.56 -15.44 5.56
C ALA A 116 -6.94 -16.79 4.99
N ARG A 117 -7.47 -16.82 3.76
CA ARG A 117 -7.79 -18.09 3.08
C ARG A 117 -6.56 -18.95 2.83
N ALA A 118 -5.46 -18.36 2.39
CA ALA A 118 -4.21 -19.08 2.16
C ALA A 118 -3.62 -19.61 3.47
N ILE A 119 -3.61 -18.77 4.50
CA ILE A 119 -3.12 -19.12 5.83
C ILE A 119 -3.92 -20.28 6.42
N SER A 120 -5.24 -20.23 6.33
CA SER A 120 -6.11 -21.30 6.87
C SER A 120 -5.91 -22.66 6.21
N ARG A 121 -5.51 -22.69 4.94
CA ARG A 121 -5.30 -23.95 4.20
C ARG A 121 -3.95 -24.58 4.45
N GLU A 122 -2.91 -23.76 4.63
CA GLU A 122 -1.51 -24.20 4.51
C GLU A 122 -0.76 -24.21 5.83
N PHE A 123 -1.30 -23.58 6.90
CA PHE A 123 -0.55 -23.34 8.14
C PHE A 123 -1.23 -23.98 9.35
N SER A 124 -0.41 -24.55 10.23
CA SER A 124 -0.84 -25.08 11.54
C SER A 124 -1.06 -23.95 12.55
N GLY A 125 -1.72 -24.29 13.69
CA GLY A 125 -1.92 -23.33 14.78
C GLY A 125 -0.63 -22.76 15.35
N SER A 126 0.43 -23.58 15.47
CA SER A 126 1.72 -23.09 15.94
C SER A 126 2.41 -22.19 14.92
N GLU A 127 2.23 -22.44 13.64
CA GLU A 127 2.74 -21.57 12.57
C GLU A 127 1.99 -20.24 12.50
N LEU A 128 0.69 -20.21 12.82
CA LEU A 128 -0.07 -18.96 12.95
C LEU A 128 0.53 -18.06 14.04
N GLU A 129 0.89 -18.62 15.18
CA GLU A 129 1.54 -17.89 16.26
C GLU A 129 2.88 -17.32 15.81
N GLN A 130 3.69 -18.13 15.10
CA GLN A 130 4.97 -17.70 14.54
C GLN A 130 4.80 -16.58 13.51
N LEU A 131 3.80 -16.67 12.62
CA LEU A 131 3.50 -15.62 11.65
C LEU A 131 3.08 -14.33 12.33
N MET A 132 2.30 -14.40 13.41
CA MET A 132 1.90 -13.22 14.17
C MET A 132 3.10 -12.51 14.79
N VAL A 133 4.02 -13.28 15.38
CA VAL A 133 5.29 -12.74 15.92
C VAL A 133 6.14 -12.15 14.79
N ALA A 134 6.26 -12.86 13.67
CA ALA A 134 7.02 -12.38 12.51
C ALA A 134 6.46 -11.05 11.96
N ALA A 135 5.14 -10.89 11.90
CA ALA A 135 4.51 -9.65 11.46
C ALA A 135 4.90 -8.46 12.34
N GLN A 136 4.89 -8.64 13.66
CA GLN A 136 5.31 -7.59 14.61
C GLN A 136 6.80 -7.23 14.47
N LEU A 137 7.64 -8.23 14.24
CA LEU A 137 9.08 -8.01 14.04
C LEU A 137 9.38 -7.29 12.72
N ILE A 138 8.65 -7.65 11.66
CA ILE A 138 8.76 -6.99 10.35
C ILE A 138 8.30 -5.52 10.44
N GLU A 139 7.21 -5.25 11.15
CA GLU A 139 6.73 -3.88 11.38
C GLU A 139 7.78 -3.05 12.12
N ARG A 140 8.36 -3.60 13.21
CA ARG A 140 9.43 -2.93 13.94
C ARG A 140 10.67 -2.67 13.05
N LEU A 141 11.02 -3.62 12.18
CA LEU A 141 12.11 -3.43 11.22
C LEU A 141 11.81 -2.27 10.28
N ALA A 142 10.61 -2.21 9.73
CA ALA A 142 10.20 -1.16 8.80
C ALA A 142 10.23 0.24 9.43
N GLN A 143 9.92 0.35 10.72
CA GLN A 143 9.99 1.63 11.46
C GLN A 143 11.44 2.11 11.70
N ASN A 144 12.43 1.26 11.51
CA ASN A 144 13.84 1.55 11.78
C ASN A 144 14.72 1.58 10.51
N LEU A 145 14.11 1.57 9.34
CA LEU A 145 14.77 1.79 8.06
C LEU A 145 14.73 3.26 7.67
#